data_e74478890277d09469c86d308f9f38f7
#
_entry.id   e74478890277d09469c86d308f9f38f7
#
_cell.length_a   1.000
_cell.length_b   1.000
_cell.length_c   1.000
_cell.angle_alpha   90.00
_cell.angle_beta   90.00
_cell.angle_gamma   90.00
#
_symmetry.space_group_name_H-M   'P 1'
#
loop_
_entity.id
_entity.type
_entity.pdbx_description
1 polymer ?
#
loop_
_entity_poly.entity_id
_entity_poly.type
_entity_poly.pdbx_seq_one_letter_code
_entity_poly.pdbx_strand_id
1 'polypeptide(L)'
;MQKAGFRLTSREKHGKLLKKAVMQSREGVSFMEIERKYLLDQLPENLTSYPCKKIEQGYLSTEPVVRIRRSDDEYYLTYKSKGLMVREEYNLPLTKESYLHLREKADGVLISKTRYLLPLAGTDLTIELDVFDAPYEGLYLAEVEFPDEASANAFVPPVWFGKDVTYSSDYHNSTLSKGTKL
;
A
#
# COMPACT_ATOMS: atom_id res chain seq x y z
N MET A 1 -31.22 38.28 -1.36
CA MET A 1 -30.42 37.31 -0.58
C MET A 1 -29.69 36.38 -1.55
N GLN A 2 -28.42 36.68 -1.87
CA GLN A 2 -27.60 35.86 -2.77
C GLN A 2 -26.92 34.75 -1.97
N LYS A 3 -27.09 33.47 -2.40
CA LYS A 3 -26.35 32.35 -1.87
C LYS A 3 -24.96 32.32 -2.48
N ALA A 4 -23.94 32.57 -1.67
CA ALA A 4 -22.56 32.41 -2.05
C ALA A 4 -22.24 30.91 -2.27
N GLY A 5 -21.97 30.52 -3.51
CA GLY A 5 -21.51 29.18 -3.87
C GLY A 5 -20.01 29.05 -3.55
N PHE A 6 -19.69 28.29 -2.53
CA PHE A 6 -18.29 27.97 -2.18
C PHE A 6 -17.75 26.92 -3.17
N ARG A 7 -16.84 27.34 -4.06
CA ARG A 7 -16.12 26.44 -4.97
C ARG A 7 -14.86 25.95 -4.27
N LEU A 8 -14.83 24.67 -3.89
CA LEU A 8 -13.65 24.04 -3.31
C LEU A 8 -12.53 23.88 -4.35
N THR A 9 -11.29 24.14 -3.96
CA THR A 9 -10.10 23.98 -4.80
C THR A 9 -9.76 22.51 -5.02
N SER A 10 -9.00 22.18 -6.07
CA SER A 10 -8.59 20.82 -6.43
C SER A 10 -7.89 20.06 -5.28
N ARG A 11 -7.10 20.79 -4.45
CA ARG A 11 -6.38 20.24 -3.29
C ARG A 11 -7.30 19.81 -2.14
N GLU A 12 -8.43 20.49 -1.97
CA GLU A 12 -9.44 20.14 -0.95
C GLU A 12 -10.31 18.94 -1.37
N LYS A 13 -10.45 18.69 -2.69
CA LYS A 13 -11.15 17.51 -3.21
C LYS A 13 -10.39 16.21 -2.94
N HIS A 14 -9.06 16.19 -3.08
CA HIS A 14 -8.23 15.01 -2.76
C HIS A 14 -8.27 14.66 -1.25
N GLY A 15 -8.19 15.67 -0.39
CA GLY A 15 -8.31 15.47 1.07
C GLY A 15 -9.70 15.00 1.51
N LYS A 16 -10.77 15.28 0.71
CA LYS A 16 -12.13 14.84 1.01
C LYS A 16 -12.46 13.45 0.49
N LEU A 17 -11.85 12.97 -0.61
CA LEU A 17 -12.02 11.58 -1.06
C LEU A 17 -11.41 10.58 -0.05
N LEU A 18 -10.21 10.85 0.44
CA LEU A 18 -9.61 10.07 1.54
C LEU A 18 -10.43 10.13 2.85
N LYS A 19 -11.12 11.27 3.12
CA LYS A 19 -12.01 11.40 4.28
C LYS A 19 -13.41 10.84 4.08
N LYS A 20 -13.85 10.56 2.84
CA LYS A 20 -15.19 10.03 2.57
C LYS A 20 -15.28 8.50 2.72
N ALA A 21 -14.14 7.80 2.69
CA ALA A 21 -14.05 6.40 3.12
C ALA A 21 -14.03 6.25 4.66
N VAL A 22 -13.94 7.35 5.41
CA VAL A 22 -14.01 7.41 6.88
C VAL A 22 -15.40 7.89 7.29
N MET A 23 -16.43 7.07 7.10
CA MET A 23 -17.72 7.31 7.76
C MET A 23 -17.91 6.32 8.91
N GLN A 24 -17.65 6.89 10.10
CA GLN A 24 -18.19 6.54 11.42
C GLN A 24 -18.99 5.22 11.53
N SER A 25 -18.33 4.22 12.14
CA SER A 25 -18.99 3.43 13.16
C SER A 25 -18.08 3.42 14.41
N ARG A 26 -18.67 3.44 15.60
CA ARG A 26 -17.98 3.32 16.90
C ARG A 26 -17.43 1.91 17.17
N GLU A 27 -17.47 1.06 16.18
CA GLU A 27 -16.88 -0.28 16.10
C GLU A 27 -15.78 -0.20 15.06
N GLY A 28 -14.57 -0.70 15.35
CA GLY A 28 -13.35 -0.53 14.57
C GLY A 28 -13.59 -0.61 13.06
N VAL A 29 -13.14 0.40 12.33
CA VAL A 29 -13.36 0.49 10.88
C VAL A 29 -12.51 -0.58 10.20
N SER A 30 -13.15 -1.63 9.73
CA SER A 30 -12.58 -2.60 8.81
C SER A 30 -12.68 -2.04 7.40
N PHE A 31 -11.56 -1.97 6.70
CA PHE A 31 -11.54 -1.67 5.27
C PHE A 31 -11.33 -2.96 4.50
N MET A 32 -12.12 -3.17 3.47
CA MET A 32 -11.86 -4.23 2.50
C MET A 32 -10.80 -3.69 1.54
N GLU A 33 -9.59 -4.24 1.62
CA GLU A 33 -8.50 -3.96 0.68
C GLU A 33 -8.67 -4.86 -0.54
N ILE A 34 -8.80 -4.28 -1.72
CA ILE A 34 -8.94 -5.00 -2.99
C ILE A 34 -7.84 -4.49 -3.91
N GLU A 35 -6.80 -5.28 -4.14
CA GLU A 35 -5.62 -4.85 -4.88
C GLU A 35 -5.22 -5.85 -5.98
N ARG A 36 -4.60 -5.35 -7.04
CA ARG A 36 -3.89 -6.13 -8.04
C ARG A 36 -2.41 -5.80 -8.00
N LYS A 37 -1.57 -6.84 -8.20
CA LYS A 37 -0.11 -6.76 -8.11
C LYS A 37 0.55 -7.24 -9.40
N TYR A 38 1.57 -6.48 -9.80
CA TYR A 38 2.35 -6.78 -11.01
C TYR A 38 3.84 -6.65 -10.73
N LEU A 39 4.61 -7.60 -11.25
CA LEU A 39 6.06 -7.43 -11.37
C LEU A 39 6.39 -6.45 -12.47
N LEU A 40 7.52 -5.77 -12.36
CA LEU A 40 8.06 -4.93 -13.41
C LEU A 40 9.48 -5.38 -13.74
N ASP A 41 9.77 -5.47 -15.04
CA ASP A 41 11.13 -5.76 -15.52
C ASP A 41 12.00 -4.51 -15.55
N GLN A 42 11.38 -3.33 -15.69
CA GLN A 42 12.04 -2.04 -15.78
C GLN A 42 11.23 -0.96 -15.06
N LEU A 43 11.92 0.01 -14.51
CA LEU A 43 11.30 1.20 -13.91
C LEU A 43 10.87 2.18 -15.00
N PRO A 44 9.74 2.89 -14.83
CA PRO A 44 9.33 3.96 -15.71
C PRO A 44 10.37 5.09 -15.78
N GLU A 45 10.50 5.71 -16.94
CA GLU A 45 11.29 6.93 -17.09
C GLU A 45 10.78 8.04 -16.15
N ASN A 46 11.69 8.87 -15.67
CA ASN A 46 11.35 10.01 -14.78
C ASN A 46 10.65 9.61 -13.46
N LEU A 47 10.84 8.37 -12.98
CA LEU A 47 10.23 7.88 -11.73
C LEU A 47 10.44 8.84 -10.55
N THR A 48 11.64 9.45 -10.45
CA THR A 48 12.00 10.39 -9.37
C THR A 48 11.21 11.69 -9.39
N SER A 49 10.46 12.00 -10.46
CA SER A 49 9.56 13.16 -10.53
C SER A 49 8.23 12.96 -9.79
N TYR A 50 7.91 11.73 -9.44
CA TYR A 50 6.67 11.40 -8.73
C TYR A 50 6.85 11.49 -7.20
N PRO A 51 5.77 11.84 -6.47
CA PRO A 51 5.79 11.75 -5.02
C PRO A 51 6.20 10.35 -4.57
N CYS A 52 7.01 10.27 -3.52
CA CYS A 52 7.42 8.98 -2.97
C CYS A 52 7.40 8.99 -1.44
N LYS A 53 7.41 7.78 -0.85
CA LYS A 53 7.50 7.53 0.59
C LYS A 53 8.59 6.49 0.86
N LYS A 54 9.37 6.72 1.91
CA LYS A 54 10.29 5.73 2.44
C LYS A 54 9.57 4.82 3.42
N ILE A 55 9.51 3.53 3.12
CA ILE A 55 8.79 2.55 3.93
C ILE A 55 9.80 1.57 4.53
N GLU A 56 9.71 1.36 5.84
CA GLU A 56 10.31 0.23 6.55
C GLU A 56 9.22 -0.52 7.30
N GLN A 57 9.19 -1.85 7.20
CA GLN A 57 8.19 -2.66 7.87
C GLN A 57 8.76 -3.97 8.37
N GLY A 58 8.21 -4.44 9.49
CA GLY A 58 8.52 -5.73 10.11
C GLY A 58 7.24 -6.48 10.47
N TYR A 59 7.34 -7.78 10.62
CA TYR A 59 6.22 -8.66 10.94
C TYR A 59 6.37 -9.23 12.34
N LEU A 60 5.36 -9.04 13.18
CA LEU A 60 5.25 -9.67 14.51
C LEU A 60 4.55 -11.02 14.41
N SER A 61 3.80 -11.23 13.33
CA SER A 61 3.16 -12.48 12.95
C SER A 61 2.86 -12.43 11.46
N THR A 62 2.94 -13.57 10.78
CA THR A 62 2.55 -13.69 9.36
C THR A 62 1.23 -14.44 9.18
N GLU A 63 0.68 -15.05 10.25
CA GLU A 63 -0.62 -15.73 10.25
C GLU A 63 -1.27 -15.69 11.64
N PRO A 64 -2.25 -14.82 11.91
CA PRO A 64 -2.68 -13.72 11.07
C PRO A 64 -1.55 -12.69 10.85
N VAL A 65 -1.67 -11.88 9.81
CA VAL A 65 -0.66 -10.84 9.57
C VAL A 65 -0.79 -9.74 10.61
N VAL A 66 0.27 -9.55 11.40
CA VAL A 66 0.46 -8.41 12.29
C VAL A 66 1.78 -7.74 11.92
N ARG A 67 1.70 -6.54 11.38
CA ARG A 67 2.83 -5.80 10.82
C ARG A 67 2.97 -4.45 11.50
N ILE A 68 4.20 -4.05 11.76
CA ILE A 68 4.54 -2.65 12.06
C ILE A 68 5.12 -2.00 10.82
N ARG A 69 4.84 -0.71 10.62
CA ARG A 69 5.34 0.07 9.49
C ARG A 69 5.70 1.49 9.92
N ARG A 70 6.84 1.93 9.41
CA ARG A 70 7.17 3.35 9.29
C ARG A 70 6.98 3.75 7.83
N SER A 71 6.30 4.86 7.57
CA SER A 71 6.15 5.49 6.27
C SER A 71 6.53 6.95 6.43
N ASP A 72 7.73 7.32 6.01
CA ASP A 72 8.38 8.58 6.35
C ASP A 72 8.39 8.81 7.88
N ASP A 73 7.61 9.76 8.40
CA ASP A 73 7.47 10.08 9.83
C ASP A 73 6.19 9.53 10.46
N GLU A 74 5.41 8.71 9.74
CA GLU A 74 4.21 8.06 10.24
C GLU A 74 4.50 6.63 10.66
N TYR A 75 3.93 6.21 11.80
CA TYR A 75 4.14 4.89 12.39
C TYR A 75 2.80 4.24 12.70
N TYR A 76 2.64 2.98 12.32
CA TYR A 76 1.40 2.25 12.60
C TYR A 76 1.61 0.74 12.64
N LEU A 77 0.68 0.07 13.35
CA LEU A 77 0.51 -1.37 13.36
C LEU A 77 -0.66 -1.72 12.46
N THR A 78 -0.48 -2.72 11.61
CA THR A 78 -1.50 -3.22 10.70
C THR A 78 -1.83 -4.66 11.05
N TYR A 79 -3.12 -4.97 11.18
CA TYR A 79 -3.64 -6.32 11.11
C TYR A 79 -4.24 -6.54 9.72
N LYS A 80 -3.97 -7.72 9.10
CA LYS A 80 -4.64 -8.13 7.85
C LYS A 80 -5.20 -9.54 8.00
N SER A 81 -6.46 -9.74 7.56
CA SER A 81 -7.08 -11.06 7.49
C SER A 81 -6.43 -11.94 6.41
N LYS A 82 -6.89 -13.20 6.31
CA LYS A 82 -6.52 -14.08 5.18
C LYS A 82 -7.16 -13.57 3.89
N GLY A 83 -6.48 -13.78 2.76
CA GLY A 83 -6.92 -13.41 1.42
C GLY A 83 -5.74 -13.06 0.53
N LEU A 84 -5.97 -13.07 -0.78
CA LEU A 84 -4.96 -12.70 -1.78
C LEU A 84 -5.31 -11.37 -2.43
N MET A 85 -6.43 -11.29 -3.14
CA MET A 85 -6.91 -10.06 -3.78
C MET A 85 -7.77 -9.21 -2.84
N VAL A 86 -8.55 -9.86 -1.94
CA VAL A 86 -9.52 -9.20 -1.05
C VAL A 86 -9.25 -9.61 0.40
N ARG A 87 -9.12 -8.64 1.31
CA ARG A 87 -8.92 -8.89 2.75
C ARG A 87 -9.28 -7.67 3.59
N GLU A 88 -9.59 -7.94 4.85
CA GLU A 88 -9.80 -6.87 5.84
C GLU A 88 -8.45 -6.34 6.32
N GLU A 89 -8.34 -5.03 6.43
CA GLU A 89 -7.17 -4.34 6.98
C GLU A 89 -7.58 -3.38 8.11
N TYR A 90 -6.84 -3.43 9.21
CA TYR A 90 -6.97 -2.51 10.34
C TYR A 90 -5.64 -1.85 10.62
N ASN A 91 -5.61 -0.52 10.57
CA ASN A 91 -4.42 0.28 10.87
C ASN A 91 -4.60 1.03 12.19
N LEU A 92 -3.66 0.83 13.12
CA LEU A 92 -3.60 1.48 14.41
C LEU A 92 -2.36 2.39 14.47
N PRO A 93 -2.50 3.69 14.76
CA PRO A 93 -1.36 4.59 14.87
C PRO A 93 -0.45 4.17 16.04
N LEU A 94 0.85 4.30 15.84
CA LEU A 94 1.88 4.10 16.85
C LEU A 94 2.64 5.41 17.10
N THR A 95 3.21 5.55 18.30
CA THR A 95 4.28 6.53 18.51
C THR A 95 5.59 5.99 17.93
N LYS A 96 6.54 6.86 17.68
CA LYS A 96 7.89 6.46 17.23
C LYS A 96 8.55 5.48 18.21
N GLU A 97 8.42 5.74 19.52
CA GLU A 97 8.97 4.90 20.58
C GLU A 97 8.35 3.50 20.57
N SER A 98 7.02 3.43 20.42
CA SER A 98 6.30 2.14 20.32
C SER A 98 6.72 1.38 19.06
N TYR A 99 6.88 2.07 17.92
CA TYR A 99 7.37 1.46 16.69
C TYR A 99 8.79 0.88 16.89
N LEU A 100 9.72 1.66 17.44
CA LEU A 100 11.10 1.21 17.67
C LEU A 100 11.15 0.01 18.62
N HIS A 101 10.35 0.00 19.68
CA HIS A 101 10.25 -1.13 20.59
C HIS A 101 9.73 -2.39 19.90
N LEU A 102 8.68 -2.29 19.08
CA LEU A 102 8.11 -3.42 18.35
C LEU A 102 9.01 -3.88 17.20
N ARG A 103 9.79 -2.97 16.60
CA ARG A 103 10.75 -3.27 15.54
C ARG A 103 11.79 -4.30 15.98
N GLU A 104 12.25 -4.22 17.22
CA GLU A 104 13.20 -5.18 17.81
C GLU A 104 12.62 -6.58 18.02
N LYS A 105 11.29 -6.69 17.97
CA LYS A 105 10.54 -7.95 18.15
C LYS A 105 10.04 -8.52 16.82
N ALA A 106 10.32 -7.87 15.70
CA ALA A 106 9.90 -8.35 14.40
C ALA A 106 10.65 -9.63 14.01
N ASP A 107 9.92 -10.59 13.50
CA ASP A 107 10.45 -11.85 13.00
C ASP A 107 11.08 -11.68 11.61
N GLY A 108 12.10 -12.46 11.32
CA GLY A 108 12.74 -12.51 10.01
C GLY A 108 13.50 -11.23 9.64
N VAL A 109 13.33 -10.77 8.39
CA VAL A 109 14.01 -9.57 7.88
C VAL A 109 13.05 -8.38 7.78
N LEU A 110 13.56 -7.20 8.11
CA LEU A 110 12.84 -5.97 7.85
C LEU A 110 12.82 -5.71 6.34
N ILE A 111 11.66 -5.31 5.84
CA ILE A 111 11.47 -4.94 4.44
C ILE A 111 11.57 -3.42 4.32
N SER A 112 12.55 -2.95 3.56
CA SER A 112 12.72 -1.54 3.23
C SER A 112 12.48 -1.31 1.75
N LYS A 113 11.79 -0.22 1.41
CA LYS A 113 11.48 0.14 0.04
C LYS A 113 11.15 1.61 -0.10
N THR A 114 11.27 2.11 -1.32
CA THR A 114 10.72 3.41 -1.72
C THR A 114 9.45 3.17 -2.53
N ARG A 115 8.32 3.71 -2.08
CA ARG A 115 7.05 3.65 -2.78
C ARG A 115 6.81 4.94 -3.52
N TYR A 116 6.70 4.87 -4.83
CA TYR A 116 6.32 5.98 -5.69
C TYR A 116 4.83 5.93 -5.99
N LEU A 117 4.19 7.11 -6.04
CA LEU A 117 2.75 7.25 -6.27
C LEU A 117 2.53 7.84 -7.67
N LEU A 118 2.17 6.99 -8.62
CA LEU A 118 1.95 7.37 -10.01
C LEU A 118 0.44 7.44 -10.31
N PRO A 119 -0.06 8.49 -10.98
CA PRO A 119 -1.45 8.50 -11.42
C PRO A 119 -1.67 7.42 -12.49
N LEU A 120 -2.73 6.64 -12.35
CA LEU A 120 -3.17 5.72 -13.40
C LEU A 120 -3.94 6.51 -14.45
N ALA A 121 -3.38 6.62 -15.67
CA ALA A 121 -3.94 7.44 -16.74
C ALA A 121 -5.41 7.10 -17.04
N GLY A 122 -6.26 8.13 -17.13
CA GLY A 122 -7.68 8.00 -17.45
C GLY A 122 -8.57 7.56 -16.29
N THR A 123 -8.04 7.49 -15.07
CA THR A 123 -8.78 7.10 -13.87
C THR A 123 -8.42 8.01 -12.68
N ASP A 124 -9.13 7.84 -11.56
CA ASP A 124 -8.78 8.46 -10.27
C ASP A 124 -7.91 7.54 -9.40
N LEU A 125 -7.45 6.39 -9.94
CA LEU A 125 -6.63 5.41 -9.23
C LEU A 125 -5.16 5.81 -9.22
N THR A 126 -4.44 5.29 -8.25
CA THR A 126 -2.99 5.47 -8.08
C THR A 126 -2.29 4.14 -8.22
N ILE A 127 -1.20 4.13 -8.97
CA ILE A 127 -0.24 3.03 -8.98
C ILE A 127 0.73 3.26 -7.82
N GLU A 128 0.80 2.34 -6.88
CA GLU A 128 1.80 2.29 -5.84
C GLU A 128 2.97 1.41 -6.32
N LEU A 129 4.06 2.06 -6.76
CA LEU A 129 5.22 1.38 -7.30
C LEU A 129 6.30 1.27 -6.23
N ASP A 130 6.55 0.05 -5.78
CA ASP A 130 7.53 -0.28 -4.77
C ASP A 130 8.87 -0.68 -5.40
N VAL A 131 9.91 0.08 -5.06
CA VAL A 131 11.31 -0.21 -5.38
C VAL A 131 11.96 -0.70 -4.09
N PHE A 132 12.30 -1.98 -4.04
CA PHE A 132 12.83 -2.61 -2.83
C PHE A 132 14.32 -2.35 -2.65
N ASP A 133 14.72 -2.14 -1.39
CA ASP A 133 16.12 -2.13 -0.95
C ASP A 133 16.60 -3.57 -0.65
N ALA A 134 17.89 -3.74 -0.35
CA ALA A 134 18.44 -5.02 0.08
C ALA A 134 17.63 -5.63 1.24
N PRO A 135 17.41 -6.96 1.29
CA PRO A 135 18.00 -8.00 0.42
C PRO A 135 17.25 -8.23 -0.91
N TYR A 136 16.21 -7.43 -1.22
CA TYR A 136 15.37 -7.57 -2.40
C TYR A 136 15.65 -6.50 -3.46
N GLU A 137 16.87 -5.99 -3.50
CA GLU A 137 17.29 -5.03 -4.52
C GLU A 137 17.07 -5.61 -5.94
N GLY A 138 16.45 -4.81 -6.82
CA GLY A 138 16.04 -5.24 -8.16
C GLY A 138 14.62 -5.81 -8.24
N LEU A 139 13.94 -6.01 -7.11
CA LEU A 139 12.51 -6.31 -7.11
C LEU A 139 11.72 -5.01 -7.27
N TYR A 140 10.83 -4.97 -8.25
CA TYR A 140 9.90 -3.88 -8.50
C TYR A 140 8.48 -4.44 -8.56
N LEU A 141 7.59 -3.90 -7.71
CA LEU A 141 6.18 -4.27 -7.65
C LEU A 141 5.29 -3.05 -7.88
N ALA A 142 4.33 -3.16 -8.79
CA ALA A 142 3.24 -2.19 -8.92
C ALA A 142 1.99 -2.77 -8.28
N GLU A 143 1.38 -2.01 -7.38
CA GLU A 143 0.12 -2.31 -6.72
C GLU A 143 -0.91 -1.27 -7.16
N VAL A 144 -2.14 -1.70 -7.44
CA VAL A 144 -3.28 -0.81 -7.71
C VAL A 144 -4.43 -1.27 -6.83
N GLU A 145 -4.96 -0.36 -6.02
CA GLU A 145 -6.12 -0.61 -5.15
C GLU A 145 -7.40 -0.18 -5.86
N PHE A 146 -8.44 -0.99 -5.73
CA PHE A 146 -9.74 -0.82 -6.41
C PHE A 146 -10.88 -0.64 -5.40
N PRO A 147 -11.94 0.11 -5.79
CA PRO A 147 -13.10 0.29 -4.92
C PRO A 147 -13.96 -0.98 -4.78
N ASP A 148 -13.86 -1.92 -5.72
CA ASP A 148 -14.61 -3.17 -5.76
C ASP A 148 -13.93 -4.24 -6.63
N GLU A 149 -14.34 -5.51 -6.44
CA GLU A 149 -13.80 -6.65 -7.18
C GLU A 149 -14.12 -6.60 -8.69
N ALA A 150 -15.24 -6.03 -9.09
CA ALA A 150 -15.61 -5.93 -10.50
C ALA A 150 -14.65 -5.02 -11.24
N SER A 151 -14.29 -3.88 -10.64
CA SER A 151 -13.29 -2.95 -11.17
C SER A 151 -11.89 -3.59 -11.22
N ALA A 152 -11.51 -4.33 -10.17
CA ALA A 152 -10.24 -5.05 -10.13
C ALA A 152 -10.15 -6.13 -11.22
N ASN A 153 -11.25 -6.89 -11.44
CA ASN A 153 -11.31 -7.94 -12.46
C ASN A 153 -11.37 -7.38 -13.89
N ALA A 154 -11.99 -6.21 -14.08
CA ALA A 154 -12.06 -5.53 -15.40
C ALA A 154 -10.80 -4.73 -15.74
N PHE A 155 -9.85 -4.60 -14.79
CA PHE A 155 -8.65 -3.79 -14.99
C PHE A 155 -7.76 -4.33 -16.09
N VAL A 156 -7.42 -3.46 -17.05
CA VAL A 156 -6.43 -3.72 -18.08
C VAL A 156 -5.14 -2.99 -17.69
N PRO A 157 -4.07 -3.71 -17.34
CA PRO A 157 -2.83 -3.07 -16.90
C PRO A 157 -2.16 -2.29 -18.04
N PRO A 158 -1.44 -1.20 -17.71
CA PRO A 158 -0.58 -0.51 -18.65
C PRO A 158 0.41 -1.47 -19.31
N VAL A 159 0.80 -1.19 -20.56
CA VAL A 159 1.69 -2.06 -21.36
C VAL A 159 3.08 -2.28 -20.75
N TRP A 160 3.50 -1.42 -19.83
CA TRP A 160 4.77 -1.51 -19.12
C TRP A 160 4.70 -2.32 -17.82
N PHE A 161 3.51 -2.78 -17.43
CA PHE A 161 3.37 -3.76 -16.36
C PHE A 161 3.81 -5.13 -16.90
N GLY A 162 4.55 -5.86 -16.06
CA GLY A 162 4.99 -7.22 -16.37
C GLY A 162 3.98 -8.27 -15.88
N LYS A 163 4.50 -9.34 -15.29
CA LYS A 163 3.70 -10.47 -14.84
C LYS A 163 2.71 -10.09 -13.74
N ASP A 164 1.45 -10.46 -13.92
CA ASP A 164 0.45 -10.41 -12.85
C ASP A 164 0.77 -11.44 -11.77
N VAL A 165 0.96 -10.97 -10.56
CA VAL A 165 1.27 -11.79 -9.37
C VAL A 165 0.24 -11.61 -8.24
N THR A 166 -0.94 -11.09 -8.58
CA THR A 166 -2.04 -10.83 -7.62
C THR A 166 -2.34 -12.06 -6.77
N TYR A 167 -2.32 -13.24 -7.36
CA TYR A 167 -2.65 -14.51 -6.70
C TYR A 167 -1.42 -15.31 -6.26
N SER A 168 -0.20 -14.72 -6.35
CA SER A 168 1.02 -15.37 -5.86
C SER A 168 1.35 -14.89 -4.45
N SER A 169 1.40 -15.81 -3.51
CA SER A 169 1.84 -15.54 -2.13
C SER A 169 3.33 -15.19 -2.03
N ASP A 170 4.15 -15.53 -3.03
CA ASP A 170 5.60 -15.37 -3.01
C ASP A 170 6.02 -13.91 -2.90
N TYR A 171 5.23 -13.01 -3.53
CA TYR A 171 5.47 -11.58 -3.55
C TYR A 171 4.76 -10.80 -2.45
N HIS A 172 4.13 -11.50 -1.51
CA HIS A 172 3.62 -10.84 -0.31
C HIS A 172 4.78 -10.39 0.58
N ASN A 173 4.71 -9.15 1.08
CA ASN A 173 5.73 -8.66 2.00
C ASN A 173 5.88 -9.55 3.25
N SER A 174 4.81 -10.25 3.69
CA SER A 174 4.86 -11.24 4.78
C SER A 174 5.63 -12.51 4.41
N THR A 175 5.69 -12.87 3.13
CA THR A 175 6.54 -13.96 2.64
C THR A 175 7.98 -13.49 2.50
N LEU A 176 8.18 -12.32 1.92
CA LEU A 176 9.51 -11.70 1.78
C LEU A 176 10.18 -11.51 3.16
N SER A 177 9.41 -11.14 4.21
CA SER A 177 9.98 -10.96 5.55
C SER A 177 10.58 -12.25 6.15
N LYS A 178 10.26 -13.42 5.60
CA LYS A 178 10.89 -14.71 6.00
C LYS A 178 12.30 -14.89 5.42
N GLY A 179 12.79 -13.94 4.61
CA GLY A 179 14.10 -14.03 3.97
C GLY A 179 14.12 -14.98 2.77
N THR A 180 12.94 -15.28 2.18
CA THR A 180 12.82 -16.14 1.01
C THR A 180 13.58 -15.55 -0.18
N LYS A 181 14.42 -16.36 -0.85
CA LYS A 181 15.01 -15.96 -2.13
C LYS A 181 13.95 -16.06 -3.22
N LEU A 182 13.84 -15.02 -4.04
CA LEU A 182 12.99 -14.97 -5.24
C LEU A 182 13.70 -15.58 -6.43
#